data_f4da496e1e403f898003f30d3cec9946
#
_entry.id   f4da496e1e403f898003f30d3cec9946
#
_cell.length_a   1.000
_cell.length_b   1.000
_cell.length_c   1.000
_cell.angle_alpha   90.00
_cell.angle_beta   90.00
_cell.angle_gamma   90.00
#
_symmetry.space_group_name_H-M   'P 1'
#
loop_
_entity.id
_entity.type
_entity.pdbx_description
1 polymer ?
#
loop_
_entity_poly.entity_id
_entity_poly.type
_entity_poly.pdbx_seq_one_letter_code
_entity_poly.pdbx_strand_id
1 'polypeptide(L)'
;MRLLSILTTVFLVGCGGGGSSAPEETPTPAPAPTTQNCNVFVTKGPYPQIWPTVEWNTASLESQGMCPDEVQSVIDYAFLEGNDTGAIIVIRNGYIVIEEYDSGKTENDLATSWSVGKSFASALMGVALEEGLVSSLDETTGQYFPEWAGTERENITIRNLMTLRTGLQADCLGPPNDFDNGGNSIYFSLDQVACALNRELQGPIGEKLYSYSNSDVMLAGEIMEITSGMKLDEYLDQKLGSIMNADYQWWEDAFGNSLGYCCIDATPRDFGRFGLLFARNGEWDGQQLIPQSWIELSTSLALNGEYGYYWWPINGHDGFVAIGLHGQTIAVIPEDNLVIMRFGNYSRLGDGSTVRVGTNGHSTSQPLSYDITSFINRVTALIR
;
A
#
# COMPACT_ATOMS: atom_id res chain seq x y z
N MET A 1 -15.87 18.53 -57.39
CA MET A 1 -15.78 17.33 -58.26
C MET A 1 -15.82 16.14 -57.30
N ARG A 2 -16.95 15.56 -57.04
CA ARG A 2 -17.75 14.48 -57.69
C ARG A 2 -16.87 13.34 -58.26
N LEU A 3 -16.98 12.18 -57.62
CA LEU A 3 -17.51 10.89 -58.11
C LEU A 3 -17.22 9.85 -56.99
N LEU A 4 -18.17 9.24 -56.32
CA LEU A 4 -19.22 8.30 -56.72
C LEU A 4 -18.69 6.84 -56.97
N SER A 5 -19.04 5.97 -56.05
CA SER A 5 -19.65 4.62 -56.19
C SER A 5 -18.78 3.47 -56.81
N ILE A 6 -18.83 2.29 -56.23
CA ILE A 6 -19.84 1.25 -56.53
C ILE A 6 -19.70 0.05 -55.53
N LEU A 7 -20.83 -0.37 -55.00
CA LEU A 7 -21.13 -1.68 -54.37
C LEU A 7 -20.98 -2.81 -55.41
N THR A 8 -20.47 -3.97 -54.97
CA THR A 8 -20.84 -5.22 -55.65
C THR A 8 -21.02 -6.32 -54.59
N THR A 9 -22.27 -6.70 -54.42
CA THR A 9 -22.75 -7.86 -53.67
C THR A 9 -22.60 -9.12 -54.58
N VAL A 10 -22.04 -10.20 -54.04
CA VAL A 10 -22.13 -11.51 -54.67
C VAL A 10 -22.72 -12.49 -53.65
N PHE A 11 -23.94 -12.93 -53.94
CA PHE A 11 -24.58 -14.11 -53.35
C PHE A 11 -24.03 -15.36 -54.01
N LEU A 12 -23.66 -16.36 -53.21
CA LEU A 12 -23.54 -17.72 -53.66
C LEU A 12 -24.27 -18.64 -52.66
N VAL A 13 -25.33 -19.20 -53.17
CA VAL A 13 -26.12 -20.28 -52.54
C VAL A 13 -25.41 -21.59 -52.85
N GLY A 14 -25.23 -22.44 -51.85
CA GLY A 14 -24.77 -23.80 -52.00
C GLY A 14 -25.42 -24.69 -50.98
N CYS A 15 -26.23 -25.61 -51.47
CA CYS A 15 -27.00 -26.58 -50.69
C CYS A 15 -26.17 -27.76 -50.17
N GLY A 16 -26.54 -28.24 -48.98
CA GLY A 16 -26.75 -29.66 -48.75
C GLY A 16 -25.62 -30.46 -48.08
N GLY A 17 -25.87 -30.91 -46.87
CA GLY A 17 -25.09 -31.96 -46.21
C GLY A 17 -25.52 -32.12 -44.76
N GLY A 18 -26.50 -32.98 -44.51
CA GLY A 18 -26.93 -33.30 -43.15
C GLY A 18 -25.86 -34.07 -42.39
N GLY A 19 -25.39 -33.49 -41.31
CA GLY A 19 -24.58 -34.14 -40.28
C GLY A 19 -25.30 -33.98 -38.95
N SER A 20 -25.76 -35.05 -38.40
CA SER A 20 -26.33 -35.17 -37.04
C SER A 20 -25.24 -34.78 -36.04
N SER A 21 -25.29 -33.56 -35.52
CA SER A 21 -24.52 -33.16 -34.35
C SER A 21 -25.22 -33.68 -33.11
N ALA A 22 -24.51 -34.49 -32.33
CA ALA A 22 -24.90 -34.83 -30.97
C ALA A 22 -25.07 -33.57 -30.14
N PRO A 23 -26.00 -33.54 -29.16
CA PRO A 23 -26.15 -32.38 -28.30
C PRO A 23 -24.86 -32.14 -27.51
N GLU A 24 -24.34 -30.94 -27.60
CA GLU A 24 -23.24 -30.46 -26.79
C GLU A 24 -23.66 -30.51 -25.31
N GLU A 25 -23.03 -31.39 -24.53
CA GLU A 25 -23.27 -31.47 -23.10
C GLU A 25 -22.83 -30.14 -22.48
N THR A 26 -23.79 -29.38 -21.99
CA THR A 26 -23.52 -28.20 -21.11
C THR A 26 -22.70 -28.69 -19.93
N PRO A 27 -21.53 -28.08 -19.64
CA PRO A 27 -20.75 -28.49 -18.49
C PRO A 27 -21.59 -28.32 -17.23
N THR A 28 -21.74 -29.39 -16.49
CA THR A 28 -22.41 -29.38 -15.18
C THR A 28 -21.68 -28.37 -14.30
N PRO A 29 -22.38 -27.40 -13.67
CA PRO A 29 -21.77 -26.51 -12.74
C PRO A 29 -21.03 -27.30 -11.66
N ALA A 30 -19.80 -26.93 -11.34
CA ALA A 30 -19.08 -27.54 -10.25
C ALA A 30 -19.95 -27.46 -8.98
N PRO A 31 -20.02 -28.55 -8.19
CA PRO A 31 -20.82 -28.57 -6.98
C PRO A 31 -20.37 -27.40 -6.09
N ALA A 32 -21.35 -26.66 -5.56
CA ALA A 32 -21.08 -25.62 -4.56
C ALA A 32 -20.25 -26.25 -3.44
N PRO A 33 -19.22 -25.54 -2.92
CA PRO A 33 -18.41 -26.07 -1.84
C PRO A 33 -19.33 -26.47 -0.69
N THR A 34 -19.25 -27.74 -0.30
CA THR A 34 -19.93 -28.24 0.87
C THR A 34 -19.36 -27.47 2.07
N THR A 35 -20.18 -26.67 2.72
CA THR A 35 -19.87 -26.04 4.00
C THR A 35 -19.60 -27.16 5.01
N GLN A 36 -18.36 -27.61 5.09
CA GLN A 36 -17.94 -28.41 6.23
C GLN A 36 -17.98 -27.51 7.46
N ASN A 37 -18.61 -27.99 8.52
CA ASN A 37 -18.67 -27.29 9.79
C ASN A 37 -17.28 -27.20 10.39
N CYS A 38 -16.57 -26.12 10.08
CA CYS A 38 -15.36 -25.73 10.77
C CYS A 38 -15.77 -25.32 12.20
N ASN A 39 -15.75 -26.25 13.12
CA ASN A 39 -16.06 -25.98 14.54
C ASN A 39 -14.82 -25.37 15.20
N VAL A 40 -14.41 -24.19 14.76
CA VAL A 40 -13.34 -23.46 15.39
C VAL A 40 -13.95 -22.25 16.09
N PHE A 41 -13.77 -22.17 17.40
CA PHE A 41 -14.26 -21.06 18.19
C PHE A 41 -13.06 -20.22 18.64
N VAL A 42 -13.02 -18.95 18.22
CA VAL A 42 -12.09 -17.98 18.78
C VAL A 42 -12.81 -17.14 19.80
N THR A 43 -12.27 -17.12 20.98
CA THR A 43 -12.60 -16.08 21.93
C THR A 43 -11.97 -14.75 21.48
N LYS A 44 -12.78 -13.76 21.12
CA LYS A 44 -12.29 -12.38 21.04
C LYS A 44 -11.78 -12.02 22.44
N GLY A 45 -10.49 -11.86 22.57
CA GLY A 45 -9.80 -11.57 23.84
C GLY A 45 -8.65 -10.60 23.63
N PRO A 46 -8.00 -10.17 24.69
CA PRO A 46 -6.83 -9.31 24.56
C PRO A 46 -5.77 -10.00 23.67
N TYR A 47 -5.00 -9.19 22.95
CA TYR A 47 -3.94 -9.68 22.09
C TYR A 47 -2.99 -10.60 22.87
N PRO A 48 -2.61 -11.77 22.30
CA PRO A 48 -1.54 -12.55 22.88
C PRO A 48 -0.27 -11.70 22.95
N GLN A 49 0.47 -11.81 24.05
CA GLN A 49 1.74 -11.11 24.24
C GLN A 49 2.85 -11.89 23.49
N ILE A 50 2.73 -11.94 22.16
CA ILE A 50 3.66 -12.63 21.26
C ILE A 50 4.21 -11.60 20.30
N TRP A 51 5.51 -11.43 20.35
CA TRP A 51 6.25 -10.42 19.60
C TRP A 51 7.31 -11.11 18.75
N PRO A 52 7.29 -10.95 17.42
CA PRO A 52 8.30 -11.52 16.53
C PRO A 52 9.57 -10.64 16.49
N THR A 53 10.11 -10.30 17.66
CA THR A 53 11.29 -9.44 17.77
C THR A 53 12.55 -10.13 17.24
N VAL A 54 12.67 -11.45 17.42
CA VAL A 54 13.80 -12.22 16.87
C VAL A 54 13.33 -13.05 15.69
N GLU A 55 12.35 -13.92 15.92
CA GLU A 55 11.82 -14.84 14.94
C GLU A 55 10.30 -14.79 14.92
N TRP A 56 9.70 -15.06 13.77
CA TRP A 56 8.28 -15.23 13.65
C TRP A 56 7.82 -16.58 14.20
N ASN A 57 6.78 -16.56 15.02
CA ASN A 57 6.08 -17.77 15.37
C ASN A 57 5.02 -18.10 14.31
N THR A 58 4.93 -19.37 13.93
CA THR A 58 3.88 -19.88 13.05
C THR A 58 2.84 -20.65 13.85
N ALA A 59 1.61 -20.72 13.35
CA ALA A 59 0.55 -21.50 13.96
C ALA A 59 -0.37 -22.09 12.89
N SER A 60 -1.09 -23.18 13.22
CA SER A 60 -2.12 -23.68 12.32
C SER A 60 -3.33 -22.76 12.30
N LEU A 61 -4.03 -22.71 11.16
CA LEU A 61 -5.26 -21.92 10.99
C LEU A 61 -6.27 -22.19 12.10
N GLU A 62 -6.52 -23.49 12.38
CA GLU A 62 -7.49 -23.92 13.40
C GLU A 62 -7.14 -23.42 14.78
N SER A 63 -5.85 -23.44 15.15
CA SER A 63 -5.40 -22.95 16.46
C SER A 63 -5.62 -21.45 16.63
N GLN A 64 -5.74 -20.72 15.53
CA GLN A 64 -5.99 -19.28 15.49
C GLN A 64 -7.43 -18.94 15.06
N GLY A 65 -8.33 -19.92 15.06
CA GLY A 65 -9.74 -19.73 14.77
C GLY A 65 -10.05 -19.43 13.33
N MET A 66 -9.28 -20.00 12.44
CA MET A 66 -9.48 -19.89 10.99
C MET A 66 -9.71 -21.27 10.39
N CYS A 67 -10.58 -21.33 9.39
CA CYS A 67 -10.95 -22.58 8.73
C CYS A 67 -9.91 -22.97 7.67
N PRO A 68 -9.25 -24.15 7.75
CA PRO A 68 -8.26 -24.55 6.77
C PRO A 68 -8.88 -25.02 5.44
N ASP A 69 -10.15 -25.42 5.43
CA ASP A 69 -10.78 -26.03 4.25
C ASP A 69 -10.84 -25.08 3.03
N GLU A 70 -10.84 -23.77 3.28
CA GLU A 70 -10.94 -22.75 2.24
C GLU A 70 -9.60 -22.04 1.94
N VAL A 71 -8.51 -22.39 2.65
CA VAL A 71 -7.22 -21.71 2.50
C VAL A 71 -6.68 -21.82 1.07
N GLN A 72 -6.88 -22.96 0.41
CA GLN A 72 -6.43 -23.14 -0.96
C GLN A 72 -7.07 -22.12 -1.91
N SER A 73 -8.32 -21.72 -1.67
CA SER A 73 -8.98 -20.71 -2.51
C SER A 73 -8.39 -19.32 -2.32
N VAL A 74 -7.80 -19.03 -1.17
CA VAL A 74 -7.05 -17.79 -0.92
C VAL A 74 -5.75 -17.80 -1.71
N ILE A 75 -4.99 -18.89 -1.62
CA ILE A 75 -3.72 -19.09 -2.31
C ILE A 75 -3.92 -19.08 -3.83
N ASP A 76 -4.86 -19.85 -4.33
CA ASP A 76 -5.18 -19.93 -5.78
C ASP A 76 -5.58 -18.55 -6.34
N TYR A 77 -6.35 -17.76 -5.57
CA TYR A 77 -6.69 -16.40 -5.98
C TYR A 77 -5.48 -15.48 -6.01
N ALA A 78 -4.64 -15.54 -4.98
CA ALA A 78 -3.47 -14.68 -4.89
C ALA A 78 -2.48 -14.94 -6.05
N PHE A 79 -2.25 -16.20 -6.36
CA PHE A 79 -1.31 -16.63 -7.41
C PHE A 79 -1.97 -16.97 -8.75
N LEU A 80 -3.21 -16.49 -8.98
CA LEU A 80 -3.86 -16.63 -10.27
C LEU A 80 -3.00 -16.00 -11.36
N GLU A 81 -2.93 -16.64 -12.54
CA GLU A 81 -2.18 -16.10 -13.68
C GLU A 81 -2.62 -14.66 -14.00
N GLY A 82 -1.64 -13.75 -14.11
CA GLY A 82 -1.86 -12.32 -14.34
C GLY A 82 -1.99 -11.47 -13.06
N ASN A 83 -2.02 -12.08 -11.88
CA ASN A 83 -1.97 -11.33 -10.62
C ASN A 83 -0.53 -10.93 -10.24
N ASP A 84 0.48 -11.59 -10.80
CA ASP A 84 1.90 -11.29 -10.56
C ASP A 84 2.25 -11.20 -9.07
N THR A 85 1.69 -12.11 -8.27
CA THR A 85 1.94 -12.13 -6.82
C THR A 85 3.31 -12.70 -6.51
N GLY A 86 4.11 -12.00 -5.74
CA GLY A 86 5.42 -12.44 -5.28
C GLY A 86 5.39 -13.09 -3.90
N ALA A 87 4.52 -12.61 -3.02
CA ALA A 87 4.34 -13.15 -1.67
C ALA A 87 2.97 -12.80 -1.11
N ILE A 88 2.43 -13.68 -0.26
CA ILE A 88 1.34 -13.38 0.66
C ILE A 88 1.71 -13.81 2.08
N ILE A 89 1.34 -13.00 3.05
CA ILE A 89 1.45 -13.34 4.47
C ILE A 89 0.16 -12.95 5.17
N VAL A 90 -0.36 -13.85 5.98
CA VAL A 90 -1.48 -13.56 6.90
C VAL A 90 -1.02 -13.82 8.32
N ILE A 91 -1.18 -12.80 9.16
CA ILE A 91 -0.83 -12.84 10.57
C ILE A 91 -2.12 -12.78 11.38
N ARG A 92 -2.32 -13.74 12.26
CA ARG A 92 -3.46 -13.80 13.18
C ARG A 92 -2.95 -13.94 14.61
N ASN A 93 -3.39 -13.05 15.50
CA ASN A 93 -2.98 -13.06 16.91
C ASN A 93 -1.44 -12.99 17.13
N GLY A 94 -0.69 -12.43 16.17
CA GLY A 94 0.77 -12.36 16.22
C GLY A 94 1.50 -13.59 15.65
N TYR A 95 0.78 -14.59 15.16
CA TYR A 95 1.33 -15.75 14.46
C TYR A 95 1.18 -15.61 12.96
N ILE A 96 2.17 -16.01 12.19
CA ILE A 96 2.00 -16.28 10.77
C ILE A 96 1.16 -17.55 10.62
N VAL A 97 0.02 -17.44 9.93
CA VAL A 97 -0.90 -18.55 9.68
C VAL A 97 -1.00 -18.94 8.21
N ILE A 98 -0.66 -18.02 7.31
CA ILE A 98 -0.47 -18.27 5.87
C ILE A 98 0.80 -17.53 5.45
N GLU A 99 1.67 -18.22 4.74
CA GLU A 99 2.89 -17.64 4.17
C GLU A 99 3.23 -18.42 2.90
N GLU A 100 3.10 -17.75 1.75
CA GLU A 100 3.35 -18.35 0.45
C GLU A 100 4.12 -17.39 -0.45
N TYR A 101 5.01 -17.93 -1.25
CA TYR A 101 5.89 -17.20 -2.15
C TYR A 101 5.78 -17.73 -3.57
N ASP A 102 5.99 -16.84 -4.53
CA ASP A 102 6.10 -17.24 -5.94
C ASP A 102 7.32 -18.13 -6.18
N SER A 103 7.25 -18.90 -7.26
CA SER A 103 8.32 -19.84 -7.63
C SER A 103 9.70 -19.17 -7.66
N GLY A 104 10.62 -19.69 -6.86
CA GLY A 104 11.98 -19.19 -6.75
C GLY A 104 12.19 -18.04 -5.78
N LYS A 105 11.14 -17.62 -5.06
CA LYS A 105 11.23 -16.65 -3.96
C LYS A 105 11.17 -17.32 -2.60
N THR A 106 11.69 -16.62 -1.60
CA THR A 106 11.78 -17.07 -0.21
C THR A 106 11.44 -15.92 0.74
N GLU A 107 11.38 -16.20 2.01
CA GLU A 107 11.18 -15.21 3.06
C GLU A 107 12.30 -14.14 3.15
N ASN A 108 13.44 -14.39 2.51
CA ASN A 108 14.59 -13.49 2.50
C ASN A 108 14.61 -12.55 1.28
N ASP A 109 13.71 -12.74 0.33
CA ASP A 109 13.63 -11.88 -0.86
C ASP A 109 12.93 -10.56 -0.53
N LEU A 110 13.56 -9.46 -0.93
CA LEU A 110 13.01 -8.13 -0.67
C LEU A 110 11.80 -7.85 -1.59
N ALA A 111 10.77 -7.28 -1.01
CA ALA A 111 9.69 -6.62 -1.71
C ALA A 111 9.86 -5.10 -1.61
N THR A 112 9.29 -4.36 -2.55
CA THR A 112 9.26 -2.90 -2.49
C THR A 112 7.87 -2.41 -2.11
N SER A 113 7.80 -1.50 -1.17
CA SER A 113 6.54 -0.98 -0.63
C SER A 113 5.69 -0.22 -1.65
N TRP A 114 6.31 0.46 -2.61
CA TRP A 114 5.66 1.51 -3.36
C TRP A 114 4.92 2.47 -2.41
N SER A 115 3.71 2.89 -2.75
CA SER A 115 2.97 3.85 -1.91
C SER A 115 2.56 3.34 -0.52
N VAL A 116 2.78 2.07 -0.18
CA VAL A 116 2.72 1.60 1.21
C VAL A 116 3.71 2.37 2.09
N GLY A 117 4.84 2.83 1.53
CA GLY A 117 5.81 3.69 2.22
C GLY A 117 5.22 4.97 2.83
N LYS A 118 4.10 5.50 2.27
CA LYS A 118 3.40 6.65 2.86
C LYS A 118 2.91 6.36 4.28
N SER A 119 2.46 5.15 4.54
CA SER A 119 2.00 4.77 5.89
C SER A 119 3.16 4.71 6.89
N PHE A 120 4.38 4.39 6.42
CA PHE A 120 5.60 4.52 7.22
C PHE A 120 5.93 5.98 7.51
N ALA A 121 5.84 6.87 6.52
CA ALA A 121 6.00 8.31 6.73
C ALA A 121 4.94 8.85 7.72
N SER A 122 3.71 8.33 7.66
CA SER A 122 2.68 8.64 8.66
C SER A 122 3.10 8.22 10.07
N ALA A 123 3.61 7.00 10.22
CA ALA A 123 4.08 6.50 11.51
C ALA A 123 5.19 7.38 12.09
N LEU A 124 6.17 7.75 11.28
CA LEU A 124 7.28 8.63 11.71
C LEU A 124 6.80 10.04 12.07
N MET A 125 5.78 10.59 11.39
CA MET A 125 5.19 11.87 11.77
C MET A 125 4.57 11.79 13.18
N GLY A 126 3.93 10.68 13.52
CA GLY A 126 3.42 10.44 14.88
C GLY A 126 4.53 10.41 15.93
N VAL A 127 5.65 9.78 15.62
CA VAL A 127 6.84 9.76 16.48
C VAL A 127 7.44 11.17 16.61
N ALA A 128 7.57 11.91 15.52
CA ALA A 128 8.11 13.27 15.51
C ALA A 128 7.28 14.25 16.35
N LEU A 129 5.95 14.09 16.35
CA LEU A 129 5.05 14.85 17.22
C LEU A 129 5.25 14.50 18.69
N GLU A 130 5.38 13.23 19.04
CA GLU A 130 5.60 12.79 20.42
C GLU A 130 6.95 13.26 20.96
N GLU A 131 7.98 13.27 20.12
CA GLU A 131 9.30 13.77 20.48
C GLU A 131 9.39 15.31 20.52
N GLY A 132 8.33 15.99 20.07
CA GLY A 132 8.30 17.46 20.00
C GLY A 132 9.20 18.04 18.90
N LEU A 133 9.64 17.23 17.93
CA LEU A 133 10.36 17.68 16.73
C LEU A 133 9.43 18.49 15.82
N VAL A 134 8.16 18.13 15.82
CA VAL A 134 7.03 18.87 15.26
C VAL A 134 6.08 19.13 16.42
N SER A 135 5.77 20.39 16.73
CA SER A 135 4.95 20.71 17.90
C SER A 135 3.46 20.55 17.64
N SER A 136 3.02 20.64 16.39
CA SER A 136 1.62 20.48 15.97
C SER A 136 1.48 20.21 14.49
N LEU A 137 0.46 19.43 14.10
CA LEU A 137 0.05 19.33 12.70
C LEU A 137 -0.43 20.66 12.10
N ASP A 138 -0.79 21.62 12.92
CA ASP A 138 -1.26 22.94 12.49
C ASP A 138 -0.12 23.94 12.32
N GLU A 139 1.14 23.50 12.50
CA GLU A 139 2.29 24.29 12.09
C GLU A 139 2.26 24.55 10.58
N THR A 140 2.60 25.80 10.23
CA THR A 140 2.68 26.19 8.83
C THR A 140 4.03 25.79 8.23
N THR A 141 3.98 25.33 7.00
CA THR A 141 5.16 24.80 6.29
C THR A 141 6.16 25.89 5.87
N GLY A 142 5.73 27.15 5.85
CA GLY A 142 6.63 28.29 5.54
C GLY A 142 7.81 28.42 6.49
N GLN A 143 7.74 27.88 7.69
CA GLN A 143 8.91 27.86 8.60
C GLN A 143 9.98 26.84 8.18
N TYR A 144 9.62 25.84 7.42
CA TYR A 144 10.52 24.79 6.93
C TYR A 144 10.99 25.05 5.50
N PHE A 145 10.17 25.73 4.70
CA PHE A 145 10.42 26.00 3.29
C PHE A 145 10.54 27.51 3.01
N PRO A 146 11.76 28.06 3.09
CA PRO A 146 12.00 29.49 2.85
C PRO A 146 11.53 29.97 1.47
N GLU A 147 11.45 29.06 0.47
CA GLU A 147 10.98 29.34 -0.88
C GLU A 147 9.50 29.76 -0.91
N TRP A 148 8.76 29.42 0.12
CA TRP A 148 7.34 29.77 0.25
C TRP A 148 7.10 31.05 1.04
N ALA A 149 8.15 31.61 1.68
CA ALA A 149 8.02 32.81 2.48
C ALA A 149 7.45 34.00 1.69
N GLY A 150 6.48 34.70 2.27
CA GLY A 150 5.78 35.81 1.61
C GLY A 150 4.82 35.42 0.48
N THR A 151 4.60 34.14 0.25
CA THR A 151 3.57 33.62 -0.68
C THR A 151 2.41 33.01 0.11
N GLU A 152 1.26 32.83 -0.55
CA GLU A 152 0.12 32.16 0.09
C GLU A 152 0.45 30.73 0.54
N ARG A 153 1.39 30.05 -0.13
CA ARG A 153 1.85 28.68 0.20
C ARG A 153 2.47 28.58 1.61
N GLU A 154 3.01 29.65 2.17
CA GLU A 154 3.55 29.65 3.53
C GLU A 154 2.52 29.23 4.59
N ASN A 155 1.21 29.39 4.29
CA ASN A 155 0.11 29.07 5.20
C ASN A 155 -0.36 27.60 5.10
N ILE A 156 0.21 26.81 4.19
CA ILE A 156 -0.05 25.37 4.15
C ILE A 156 0.44 24.75 5.46
N THR A 157 -0.37 23.94 6.10
CA THR A 157 0.00 23.27 7.35
C THR A 157 0.50 21.86 7.10
N ILE A 158 1.21 21.28 8.07
CA ILE A 158 1.59 19.86 8.05
C ILE A 158 0.34 18.99 7.93
N ARG A 159 -0.77 19.35 8.60
CA ARG A 159 -2.06 18.67 8.44
C ARG A 159 -2.54 18.65 7.00
N ASN A 160 -2.36 19.74 6.25
CA ASN A 160 -2.74 19.78 4.85
C ASN A 160 -1.91 18.82 4.00
N LEU A 161 -0.61 18.69 4.26
CA LEU A 161 0.25 17.69 3.62
C LEU A 161 -0.21 16.27 3.98
N MET A 162 -0.40 15.97 5.27
CA MET A 162 -0.78 14.65 5.77
C MET A 162 -2.17 14.18 5.30
N THR A 163 -3.05 15.11 4.95
CA THR A 163 -4.40 14.80 4.45
C THR A 163 -4.59 15.07 2.97
N LEU A 164 -3.52 15.43 2.25
CA LEU A 164 -3.51 15.78 0.82
C LEU A 164 -4.54 16.88 0.46
N ARG A 165 -4.55 17.94 1.28
CA ARG A 165 -5.47 19.08 1.16
C ARG A 165 -4.70 20.40 1.09
N THR A 166 -3.60 20.42 0.36
CA THR A 166 -2.74 21.60 0.24
C THR A 166 -3.29 22.66 -0.71
N GLY A 167 -4.18 22.29 -1.61
CA GLY A 167 -4.61 23.15 -2.70
C GLY A 167 -3.55 23.33 -3.81
N LEU A 168 -2.39 22.69 -3.67
CA LEU A 168 -1.35 22.71 -4.67
C LEU A 168 -1.69 21.84 -5.87
N GLN A 169 -1.08 22.13 -7.00
CA GLN A 169 -1.03 21.24 -8.16
C GLN A 169 -0.64 19.83 -7.71
N ALA A 170 -1.36 18.82 -8.21
CA ALA A 170 -1.17 17.43 -7.74
C ALA A 170 0.24 16.90 -7.99
N ASP A 171 0.84 17.31 -9.10
CA ASP A 171 2.18 16.91 -9.49
C ASP A 171 2.99 18.10 -10.00
N CYS A 172 4.33 17.97 -9.95
CA CYS A 172 5.25 19.05 -10.29
C CYS A 172 5.65 19.11 -11.77
N LEU A 173 5.43 18.05 -12.54
CA LEU A 173 5.86 17.94 -13.94
C LEU A 173 4.72 17.45 -14.85
N GLY A 174 3.68 18.24 -15.10
CA GLY A 174 2.69 17.82 -16.07
C GLY A 174 1.28 18.33 -15.79
N PRO A 175 0.33 18.07 -16.70
CA PRO A 175 -1.03 18.48 -16.51
C PRO A 175 -1.65 17.77 -15.29
N PRO A 176 -2.50 18.48 -14.53
CA PRO A 176 -3.21 17.89 -13.42
C PRO A 176 -4.11 16.75 -13.92
N ASN A 177 -4.15 15.65 -13.16
CA ASN A 177 -5.06 14.51 -13.33
C ASN A 177 -4.73 13.49 -14.43
N ASP A 178 -3.53 13.43 -14.93
CA ASP A 178 -3.14 12.31 -15.80
C ASP A 178 -2.53 11.17 -14.98
N PHE A 179 -3.39 10.39 -14.32
CA PHE A 179 -2.96 9.18 -13.58
C PHE A 179 -2.27 8.16 -14.50
N ASP A 180 -2.62 8.15 -15.78
CA ASP A 180 -2.04 7.22 -16.74
C ASP A 180 -0.69 7.71 -17.31
N ASN A 181 -0.42 9.03 -17.26
CA ASN A 181 0.79 9.62 -17.79
C ASN A 181 1.48 10.69 -16.92
N GLY A 182 0.88 11.19 -15.85
CA GLY A 182 1.39 12.38 -15.14
C GLY A 182 1.33 12.34 -13.62
N GLY A 183 0.45 11.56 -13.01
CA GLY A 183 0.29 11.54 -11.55
C GLY A 183 1.50 11.02 -10.76
N ASN A 184 2.53 10.56 -11.46
CA ASN A 184 3.80 10.11 -10.90
C ASN A 184 4.99 10.86 -11.50
N SER A 185 4.81 12.05 -12.05
CA SER A 185 5.89 12.75 -12.72
C SER A 185 7.01 13.19 -11.78
N ILE A 186 6.70 13.42 -10.50
CA ILE A 186 7.72 13.63 -9.46
C ILE A 186 8.77 12.52 -9.47
N TYR A 187 8.36 11.28 -9.70
CA TYR A 187 9.25 10.11 -9.74
C TYR A 187 10.35 10.19 -10.81
N PHE A 188 10.14 11.00 -11.85
CA PHE A 188 11.11 11.25 -12.91
C PHE A 188 11.97 12.50 -12.67
N SER A 189 11.73 13.24 -11.59
CA SER A 189 12.58 14.37 -11.23
C SER A 189 13.86 13.89 -10.55
N LEU A 190 14.98 14.51 -10.89
CA LEU A 190 16.26 14.24 -10.24
C LEU A 190 16.31 14.79 -8.81
N ASP A 191 15.72 15.98 -8.61
CA ASP A 191 15.54 16.63 -7.31
C ASP A 191 14.04 16.74 -7.03
N GLN A 192 13.54 15.79 -6.25
CA GLN A 192 12.10 15.64 -6.04
C GLN A 192 11.57 16.62 -5.00
N VAL A 193 12.40 17.06 -4.05
CA VAL A 193 12.03 18.12 -3.10
C VAL A 193 11.87 19.44 -3.85
N ALA A 194 12.85 19.85 -4.65
CA ALA A 194 12.73 21.06 -5.45
C ALA A 194 11.54 21.02 -6.41
N CYS A 195 11.28 19.86 -7.02
CA CYS A 195 10.09 19.67 -7.86
C CYS A 195 8.80 19.90 -7.04
N ALA A 196 8.68 19.28 -5.88
CA ALA A 196 7.50 19.40 -5.02
C ALA A 196 7.27 20.84 -4.53
N LEU A 197 8.34 21.57 -4.21
CA LEU A 197 8.28 22.97 -3.78
C LEU A 197 7.85 23.96 -4.89
N ASN A 198 8.13 23.64 -6.16
CA ASN A 198 7.82 24.52 -7.28
C ASN A 198 6.37 24.48 -7.76
N ARG A 199 5.51 23.68 -7.13
CA ARG A 199 4.09 23.59 -7.48
C ARG A 199 3.32 24.86 -7.16
N GLU A 200 2.35 25.18 -8.02
CA GLU A 200 1.47 26.33 -7.89
C GLU A 200 0.19 25.98 -7.13
N LEU A 201 -0.38 26.95 -6.42
CA LEU A 201 -1.73 26.84 -5.87
C LEU A 201 -2.75 26.81 -7.00
N GLN A 202 -3.63 25.80 -7.00
CA GLN A 202 -4.75 25.66 -7.93
C GLN A 202 -6.11 25.74 -7.25
N GLY A 203 -6.13 25.71 -5.92
CA GLY A 203 -7.34 25.79 -5.13
C GLY A 203 -7.06 26.27 -3.70
N PRO A 204 -8.12 26.46 -2.92
CA PRO A 204 -8.00 26.92 -1.53
C PRO A 204 -7.27 25.89 -0.66
N ILE A 205 -6.42 26.37 0.24
CA ILE A 205 -5.75 25.54 1.25
C ILE A 205 -6.79 24.97 2.21
N GLY A 206 -6.70 23.67 2.49
CA GLY A 206 -7.55 22.97 3.46
C GLY A 206 -8.91 22.50 2.91
N GLU A 207 -9.34 22.95 1.74
CA GLU A 207 -10.55 22.43 1.12
C GLU A 207 -10.36 21.01 0.59
N LYS A 208 -11.48 20.27 0.51
CA LYS A 208 -11.49 18.87 0.06
C LYS A 208 -11.42 18.79 -1.48
N LEU A 209 -10.43 19.40 -2.07
CA LEU A 209 -9.98 19.06 -3.41
C LEU A 209 -9.01 17.89 -3.25
N TYR A 210 -9.59 16.71 -3.07
CA TYR A 210 -8.82 15.48 -2.98
C TYR A 210 -8.11 15.24 -4.31
N SER A 211 -6.81 15.43 -4.28
CA SER A 211 -5.90 14.96 -5.31
C SER A 211 -4.84 14.12 -4.64
N TYR A 212 -4.77 12.84 -4.96
CA TYR A 212 -3.69 12.00 -4.48
C TYR A 212 -2.36 12.58 -4.96
N SER A 213 -1.53 13.05 -4.03
CA SER A 213 -0.30 13.79 -4.33
C SER A 213 0.90 13.15 -3.69
N ASN A 214 1.79 12.58 -4.50
CA ASN A 214 3.09 12.11 -4.05
C ASN A 214 3.96 13.27 -3.56
N SER A 215 3.84 14.43 -4.20
CA SER A 215 4.60 15.63 -3.88
C SER A 215 4.27 16.21 -2.50
N ASP A 216 3.02 16.09 -2.03
CA ASP A 216 2.66 16.50 -0.66
C ASP A 216 3.36 15.62 0.37
N VAL A 217 3.41 14.32 0.11
CA VAL A 217 4.06 13.36 1.03
C VAL A 217 5.57 13.50 1.00
N MET A 218 6.15 13.83 -0.18
CA MET A 218 7.58 14.15 -0.29
C MET A 218 7.96 15.29 0.67
N LEU A 219 7.15 16.38 0.68
CA LEU A 219 7.39 17.52 1.56
C LEU A 219 7.16 17.20 3.05
N ALA A 220 6.21 16.30 3.38
CA ALA A 220 6.05 15.83 4.75
C ALA A 220 7.29 15.03 5.21
N GLY A 221 7.87 14.22 4.31
CA GLY A 221 9.13 13.52 4.54
C GLY A 221 10.28 14.49 4.79
N GLU A 222 10.43 15.51 3.94
CA GLU A 222 11.45 16.53 4.06
C GLU A 222 11.38 17.29 5.40
N ILE A 223 10.16 17.61 5.88
CA ILE A 223 9.99 18.24 7.20
C ILE A 223 10.55 17.33 8.30
N MET A 224 10.32 16.02 8.22
CA MET A 224 10.86 15.08 9.21
C MET A 224 12.39 15.00 9.13
N GLU A 225 13.00 15.02 7.95
CA GLU A 225 14.46 15.09 7.81
C GLU A 225 15.04 16.39 8.38
N ILE A 226 14.41 17.53 8.07
CA ILE A 226 14.82 18.83 8.61
C ILE A 226 14.75 18.86 10.14
N THR A 227 13.67 18.34 10.72
CA THR A 227 13.43 18.45 12.17
C THR A 227 14.19 17.41 12.99
N SER A 228 14.38 16.22 12.47
CA SER A 228 15.16 15.14 13.12
C SER A 228 16.67 15.30 12.90
N GLY A 229 17.08 15.93 11.80
CA GLY A 229 18.46 15.97 11.34
C GLY A 229 18.97 14.63 10.81
N MET A 230 18.09 13.69 10.51
CA MET A 230 18.38 12.34 10.01
C MET A 230 17.68 12.10 8.68
N LYS A 231 18.20 11.16 7.88
CA LYS A 231 17.46 10.61 6.74
C LYS A 231 16.27 9.80 7.23
N LEU A 232 15.23 9.64 6.38
CA LEU A 232 14.03 8.90 6.80
C LEU A 232 14.33 7.44 7.15
N ASP A 233 15.25 6.77 6.45
CA ASP A 233 15.65 5.40 6.75
C ASP A 233 16.39 5.31 8.09
N GLU A 234 17.30 6.22 8.38
CA GLU A 234 18.00 6.32 9.67
C GLU A 234 17.01 6.57 10.82
N TYR A 235 16.05 7.50 10.61
CA TYR A 235 15.03 7.81 11.60
C TYR A 235 14.09 6.63 11.82
N LEU A 236 13.67 5.95 10.73
CA LEU A 236 12.85 4.74 10.79
C LEU A 236 13.57 3.60 11.53
N ASP A 237 14.84 3.35 11.20
CA ASP A 237 15.62 2.32 11.89
C ASP A 237 15.76 2.62 13.38
N GLN A 238 16.12 3.86 13.72
CA GLN A 238 16.30 4.26 15.12
C GLN A 238 15.02 4.12 15.95
N LYS A 239 13.85 4.46 15.37
CA LYS A 239 12.60 4.52 16.12
C LYS A 239 11.79 3.25 16.08
N LEU A 240 11.87 2.49 15.00
CA LEU A 240 11.06 1.29 14.79
C LEU A 240 11.90 0.08 14.38
N GLY A 241 12.73 0.20 13.34
CA GLY A 241 13.41 -0.92 12.71
C GLY A 241 14.26 -1.74 13.68
N SER A 242 15.25 -1.11 14.29
CA SER A 242 16.16 -1.77 15.24
C SER A 242 15.44 -2.38 16.45
N ILE A 243 14.35 -1.74 16.93
CA ILE A 243 13.57 -2.24 18.07
C ILE A 243 12.76 -3.47 17.69
N MET A 244 12.18 -3.48 16.50
CA MET A 244 11.39 -4.58 15.97
C MET A 244 12.23 -5.67 15.32
N ASN A 245 13.56 -5.48 15.20
CA ASN A 245 14.48 -6.33 14.43
C ASN A 245 14.00 -6.48 12.97
N ALA A 246 13.72 -5.35 12.33
CA ALA A 246 13.29 -5.24 10.95
C ALA A 246 14.24 -4.32 10.18
N ASP A 247 14.58 -4.70 8.94
CA ASP A 247 15.44 -3.92 8.05
C ASP A 247 14.58 -3.25 6.97
N TYR A 248 14.54 -1.91 7.00
CA TYR A 248 13.78 -1.07 6.10
C TYR A 248 14.72 -0.16 5.33
N GLN A 249 14.88 -0.36 4.02
CA GLN A 249 15.79 0.40 3.16
C GLN A 249 14.98 1.39 2.34
N TRP A 250 14.93 2.66 2.75
CA TRP A 250 14.21 3.69 2.02
C TRP A 250 14.98 4.15 0.80
N TRP A 251 14.30 4.34 -0.33
CA TRP A 251 14.93 4.83 -1.54
C TRP A 251 15.14 6.35 -1.47
N GLU A 252 16.18 6.80 -2.18
CA GLU A 252 16.50 8.21 -2.34
C GLU A 252 16.42 8.64 -3.81
N ASP A 253 16.27 9.94 -4.05
CA ASP A 253 16.43 10.53 -5.37
C ASP A 253 17.92 10.80 -5.69
N ALA A 254 18.20 11.42 -6.86
CA ALA A 254 19.58 11.69 -7.28
C ALA A 254 20.29 12.76 -6.43
N PHE A 255 19.58 13.49 -5.60
CA PHE A 255 20.11 14.51 -4.69
C PHE A 255 20.21 14.00 -3.24
N GLY A 256 19.84 12.74 -3.02
CA GLY A 256 19.87 12.10 -1.71
C GLY A 256 18.69 12.46 -0.84
N ASN A 257 17.56 12.90 -1.40
CA ASN A 257 16.34 13.12 -0.63
C ASN A 257 15.58 11.80 -0.52
N SER A 258 15.20 11.37 0.70
CA SER A 258 14.41 10.15 0.88
C SER A 258 13.03 10.29 0.24
N LEU A 259 12.60 9.26 -0.50
CA LEU A 259 11.32 9.27 -1.21
C LEU A 259 10.15 9.07 -0.23
N GLY A 260 9.84 10.06 0.61
CA GLY A 260 8.84 9.95 1.67
C GLY A 260 7.48 9.37 1.25
N TYR A 261 7.18 9.45 -0.05
CA TYR A 261 5.91 8.97 -0.61
C TYR A 261 5.94 7.50 -1.08
N CYS A 262 7.10 6.83 -1.13
CA CYS A 262 7.19 5.45 -1.61
C CYS A 262 8.47 4.74 -1.16
N CYS A 263 8.57 3.54 -1.60
CA CYS A 263 9.77 2.84 -2.04
C CYS A 263 10.71 2.50 -0.89
N ILE A 264 10.19 1.72 0.04
CA ILE A 264 10.95 1.00 1.06
C ILE A 264 11.14 -0.43 0.56
N ASP A 265 12.36 -0.92 0.58
CA ASP A 265 12.64 -2.34 0.42
C ASP A 265 12.76 -2.99 1.80
N ALA A 266 12.08 -4.11 1.96
CA ALA A 266 12.15 -4.95 3.15
C ALA A 266 11.69 -6.37 2.80
N THR A 267 11.94 -7.32 3.69
CA THR A 267 11.31 -8.64 3.54
C THR A 267 9.80 -8.56 3.79
N PRO A 268 8.98 -9.44 3.20
CA PRO A 268 7.56 -9.51 3.54
C PRO A 268 7.30 -9.67 5.03
N ARG A 269 8.17 -10.39 5.73
CA ARG A 269 8.09 -10.58 7.20
C ARG A 269 8.36 -9.28 7.97
N ASP A 270 9.26 -8.41 7.49
CA ASP A 270 9.52 -7.10 8.11
C ASP A 270 8.34 -6.16 7.93
N PHE A 271 7.74 -6.14 6.74
CA PHE A 271 6.46 -5.44 6.53
C PHE A 271 5.36 -5.98 7.46
N GLY A 272 5.39 -7.28 7.78
CA GLY A 272 4.50 -7.89 8.75
C GLY A 272 4.62 -7.32 10.16
N ARG A 273 5.84 -7.02 10.59
CA ARG A 273 6.09 -6.36 11.88
C ARG A 273 5.44 -4.97 11.93
N PHE A 274 5.54 -4.20 10.85
CA PHE A 274 4.88 -2.91 10.76
C PHE A 274 3.34 -3.02 10.81
N GLY A 275 2.76 -3.95 10.07
CA GLY A 275 1.33 -4.22 10.13
C GLY A 275 0.87 -4.63 11.53
N LEU A 276 1.63 -5.50 12.20
CA LEU A 276 1.35 -5.95 13.55
C LEU A 276 1.46 -4.82 14.58
N LEU A 277 2.42 -3.91 14.42
CA LEU A 277 2.56 -2.72 15.26
C LEU A 277 1.29 -1.86 15.21
N PHE A 278 0.74 -1.64 14.01
CA PHE A 278 -0.52 -0.90 13.85
C PHE A 278 -1.73 -1.67 14.42
N ALA A 279 -1.78 -2.99 14.21
CA ALA A 279 -2.84 -3.82 14.81
C ALA A 279 -2.85 -3.77 16.35
N ARG A 280 -1.74 -3.40 16.95
CA ARG A 280 -1.53 -3.32 18.40
C ARG A 280 -1.39 -1.88 18.92
N ASN A 281 -2.03 -0.94 18.24
CA ASN A 281 -2.06 0.46 18.65
C ASN A 281 -0.69 1.10 18.91
N GLY A 282 0.32 0.69 18.14
CA GLY A 282 1.67 1.24 18.22
C GLY A 282 2.52 0.69 19.37
N GLU A 283 2.04 -0.32 20.10
CA GLU A 283 2.81 -1.01 21.13
C GLU A 283 3.66 -2.14 20.52
N TRP A 284 4.87 -2.32 21.02
CA TRP A 284 5.75 -3.42 20.69
C TRP A 284 6.52 -3.90 21.93
N ASP A 285 6.28 -5.14 22.34
CA ASP A 285 6.94 -5.83 23.48
C ASP A 285 7.04 -4.96 24.76
N GLY A 286 5.92 -4.33 25.12
CA GLY A 286 5.80 -3.47 26.31
C GLY A 286 6.30 -2.04 26.10
N GLN A 287 6.70 -1.66 24.89
CA GLN A 287 7.12 -0.30 24.54
C GLN A 287 6.10 0.35 23.60
N GLN A 288 5.73 1.59 23.85
CA GLN A 288 4.91 2.37 22.92
C GLN A 288 5.85 3.01 21.88
N LEU A 289 5.94 2.44 20.68
CA LEU A 289 6.81 2.94 19.60
C LEU A 289 6.14 4.06 18.81
N ILE A 290 4.84 3.94 18.56
CA ILE A 290 4.02 4.99 17.93
C ILE A 290 2.93 5.35 18.93
N PRO A 291 2.71 6.63 19.27
CA PRO A 291 1.67 7.01 20.23
C PRO A 291 0.31 6.44 19.84
N GLN A 292 -0.40 5.84 20.79
CA GLN A 292 -1.74 5.32 20.54
C GLN A 292 -2.67 6.40 19.96
N SER A 293 -2.58 7.63 20.49
CA SER A 293 -3.36 8.76 19.98
C SER A 293 -3.07 9.07 18.49
N TRP A 294 -1.85 8.80 18.04
CA TRP A 294 -1.52 8.92 16.62
C TRP A 294 -2.12 7.78 15.78
N ILE A 295 -2.05 6.54 16.26
CA ILE A 295 -2.72 5.41 15.57
C ILE A 295 -4.21 5.73 15.41
N GLU A 296 -4.90 6.14 16.48
CA GLU A 296 -6.30 6.51 16.45
C GLU A 296 -6.59 7.66 15.47
N LEU A 297 -5.78 8.71 15.49
CA LEU A 297 -5.94 9.86 14.58
C LEU A 297 -5.67 9.46 13.13
N SER A 298 -4.52 8.81 12.89
CA SER A 298 -4.05 8.53 11.52
C SER A 298 -4.95 7.55 10.77
N THR A 299 -5.62 6.65 11.47
CA THR A 299 -6.55 5.67 10.88
C THR A 299 -8.01 6.14 10.91
N SER A 300 -8.33 7.23 11.61
CA SER A 300 -9.71 7.69 11.84
C SER A 300 -10.48 7.97 10.54
N LEU A 301 -9.84 8.60 9.55
CA LEU A 301 -10.48 8.88 8.26
C LEU A 301 -10.73 7.59 7.48
N ALA A 302 -9.78 6.64 7.51
CA ALA A 302 -9.93 5.34 6.86
C ALA A 302 -11.10 4.55 7.48
N LEU A 303 -11.21 4.51 8.80
CA LEU A 303 -12.33 3.87 9.50
C LEU A 303 -13.69 4.53 9.21
N ASN A 304 -13.70 5.81 8.80
CA ASN A 304 -14.89 6.54 8.35
C ASN A 304 -15.12 6.50 6.83
N GLY A 305 -14.35 5.67 6.10
CA GLY A 305 -14.50 5.48 4.66
C GLY A 305 -13.82 6.56 3.80
N GLU A 306 -12.91 7.35 4.36
CA GLU A 306 -12.15 8.38 3.68
C GLU A 306 -10.65 8.08 3.72
N TYR A 307 -9.91 8.49 2.68
CA TYR A 307 -8.45 8.48 2.72
C TYR A 307 -7.93 9.66 3.55
N GLY A 308 -6.96 9.38 4.39
CA GLY A 308 -6.27 10.44 5.11
C GLY A 308 -5.13 9.90 5.99
N TYR A 309 -4.19 10.76 6.29
CA TYR A 309 -2.98 10.38 7.04
C TYR A 309 -2.28 9.14 6.47
N TYR A 310 -2.48 8.94 5.13
CA TYR A 310 -1.84 7.90 4.30
C TYR A 310 -2.34 6.47 4.56
N TRP A 311 -3.61 6.35 5.00
CA TRP A 311 -4.33 5.10 5.11
C TRP A 311 -5.62 5.12 4.29
N TRP A 312 -5.94 4.01 3.64
CA TRP A 312 -7.17 3.78 2.90
C TRP A 312 -8.20 3.03 3.73
N PRO A 313 -9.50 3.26 3.50
CA PRO A 313 -10.54 2.43 4.08
C PRO A 313 -10.53 1.02 3.48
N ILE A 314 -10.97 0.03 4.25
CA ILE A 314 -11.30 -1.30 3.74
C ILE A 314 -12.81 -1.39 3.57
N ASN A 315 -13.29 -1.58 2.33
CA ASN A 315 -14.71 -1.71 2.06
C ASN A 315 -15.29 -2.95 2.74
N GLY A 316 -16.28 -2.75 3.61
CA GLY A 316 -17.00 -3.83 4.28
C GLY A 316 -16.34 -4.38 5.55
N HIS A 317 -15.24 -3.77 6.01
CA HIS A 317 -14.54 -4.17 7.24
C HIS A 317 -14.16 -2.95 8.07
N ASP A 318 -14.19 -3.10 9.39
CA ASP A 318 -13.68 -2.11 10.33
C ASP A 318 -12.15 -2.23 10.43
N GLY A 319 -11.49 -1.69 9.41
CA GLY A 319 -10.04 -1.77 9.25
C GLY A 319 -9.51 -0.72 8.28
N PHE A 320 -8.22 -0.71 8.12
CA PHE A 320 -7.52 0.22 7.24
C PHE A 320 -6.41 -0.50 6.45
N VAL A 321 -6.06 0.04 5.31
CA VAL A 321 -5.11 -0.61 4.40
C VAL A 321 -4.13 0.39 3.79
N ALA A 322 -2.87 0.04 3.79
CA ALA A 322 -1.84 0.67 2.99
C ALA A 322 -1.78 -0.01 1.62
N ILE A 323 -1.78 0.79 0.55
CA ILE A 323 -1.82 0.30 -0.84
C ILE A 323 -0.69 0.93 -1.64
N GLY A 324 0.02 0.10 -2.39
CA GLY A 324 1.06 0.51 -3.32
C GLY A 324 0.85 0.00 -4.74
N LEU A 325 1.56 0.60 -5.69
CA LEU A 325 1.60 0.17 -7.07
C LEU A 325 1.91 -1.34 -7.15
N HIS A 326 1.45 -2.03 -8.18
CA HIS A 326 1.56 -3.50 -8.35
C HIS A 326 0.82 -4.32 -7.30
N GLY A 327 -0.14 -3.71 -6.58
CA GLY A 327 -0.96 -4.39 -5.58
C GLY A 327 -0.22 -4.69 -4.28
N GLN A 328 0.80 -3.91 -3.94
CA GLN A 328 1.41 -3.97 -2.61
C GLN A 328 0.35 -3.63 -1.58
N THR A 329 0.20 -4.45 -0.57
CA THR A 329 -0.91 -4.34 0.37
C THR A 329 -0.47 -4.72 1.78
N ILE A 330 -0.80 -3.86 2.76
CA ILE A 330 -0.81 -4.19 4.18
C ILE A 330 -2.18 -3.79 4.72
N ALA A 331 -3.08 -4.74 4.90
CA ALA A 331 -4.39 -4.52 5.48
C ALA A 331 -4.38 -4.93 6.95
N VAL A 332 -4.97 -4.10 7.80
CA VAL A 332 -5.05 -4.31 9.24
C VAL A 332 -6.51 -4.27 9.66
N ILE A 333 -6.98 -5.32 10.32
CA ILE A 333 -8.31 -5.44 10.92
C ILE A 333 -8.12 -5.67 12.42
N PRO A 334 -8.07 -4.58 13.23
CA PRO A 334 -7.67 -4.67 14.63
C PRO A 334 -8.60 -5.56 15.49
N GLU A 335 -9.92 -5.47 15.29
CA GLU A 335 -10.87 -6.28 16.04
C GLU A 335 -10.67 -7.78 15.88
N ASP A 336 -10.12 -8.17 14.72
CA ASP A 336 -9.82 -9.56 14.40
C ASP A 336 -8.38 -9.96 14.71
N ASN A 337 -7.57 -9.08 15.26
CA ASN A 337 -6.12 -9.30 15.43
C ASN A 337 -5.45 -9.79 14.15
N LEU A 338 -5.82 -9.20 13.02
CA LEU A 338 -5.51 -9.70 11.69
C LEU A 338 -4.70 -8.68 10.88
N VAL A 339 -3.60 -9.16 10.30
CA VAL A 339 -2.84 -8.44 9.27
C VAL A 339 -2.80 -9.32 8.02
N ILE A 340 -3.17 -8.73 6.89
CA ILE A 340 -3.21 -9.40 5.59
C ILE A 340 -2.27 -8.66 4.65
N MET A 341 -1.32 -9.36 4.08
CA MET A 341 -0.34 -8.76 3.18
C MET A 341 -0.25 -9.49 1.86
N ARG A 342 -0.03 -8.71 0.82
CA ARG A 342 0.32 -9.21 -0.50
C ARG A 342 1.35 -8.29 -1.12
N PHE A 343 2.41 -8.88 -1.69
CA PHE A 343 3.43 -8.17 -2.46
C PHE A 343 3.44 -8.68 -3.90
N GLY A 344 3.28 -7.75 -4.84
CA GLY A 344 3.33 -8.03 -6.27
C GLY A 344 4.75 -8.08 -6.79
N ASN A 345 4.96 -8.91 -7.79
CA ASN A 345 6.17 -8.87 -8.60
C ASN A 345 6.16 -7.64 -9.50
N TYR A 346 7.32 -7.13 -9.80
CA TYR A 346 7.53 -6.13 -10.84
C TYR A 346 8.94 -6.27 -11.40
N SER A 347 9.10 -5.96 -12.68
CA SER A 347 10.40 -5.99 -13.32
C SER A 347 11.13 -4.66 -13.08
N ARG A 348 12.34 -4.73 -12.54
CA ARG A 348 13.26 -3.59 -12.58
C ARG A 348 13.93 -3.57 -13.94
N LEU A 349 13.78 -2.47 -14.67
CA LEU A 349 14.60 -2.20 -15.86
C LEU A 349 15.81 -1.38 -15.37
N GLY A 350 16.99 -1.98 -15.29
CA GLY A 350 18.17 -1.26 -14.87
C GLY A 350 19.38 -2.17 -14.65
N ASP A 351 20.51 -1.57 -14.40
CA ASP A 351 21.84 -2.19 -14.31
C ASP A 351 22.09 -2.97 -12.99
N GLY A 352 21.07 -3.13 -12.16
CA GLY A 352 21.21 -3.78 -10.85
C GLY A 352 21.97 -2.94 -9.82
N SER A 353 22.17 -1.63 -10.07
CA SER A 353 22.83 -0.74 -9.12
C SER A 353 22.02 -0.65 -7.83
N THR A 354 22.71 -0.56 -6.70
CA THR A 354 22.10 -0.37 -5.38
C THR A 354 21.59 1.06 -5.16
N VAL A 355 22.00 2.00 -6.01
CA VAL A 355 21.44 3.35 -6.03
C VAL A 355 20.09 3.28 -6.73
N ARG A 356 19.05 3.25 -5.94
CA ARG A 356 17.67 3.08 -6.40
C ARG A 356 17.05 4.42 -6.70
N VAL A 357 17.60 5.09 -7.71
CA VAL A 357 16.99 6.30 -8.26
C VAL A 357 15.72 5.91 -8.97
N GLY A 358 14.61 6.53 -8.64
CA GLY A 358 13.28 6.19 -9.12
C GLY A 358 13.06 6.19 -10.63
N THR A 359 14.04 6.56 -11.42
CA THR A 359 13.96 6.65 -12.89
C THR A 359 14.30 5.35 -13.62
N ASN A 360 14.76 4.31 -12.94
CA ASN A 360 15.25 3.11 -13.62
C ASN A 360 14.12 2.11 -13.88
N GLY A 361 13.24 2.48 -14.82
CA GLY A 361 12.44 1.57 -15.61
C GLY A 361 11.78 0.43 -14.85
N HIS A 362 10.81 0.74 -13.99
CA HIS A 362 9.90 -0.27 -13.47
C HIS A 362 8.78 -0.51 -14.49
N SER A 363 8.36 -1.76 -14.63
CA SER A 363 7.09 -2.05 -15.29
C SER A 363 5.99 -1.28 -14.55
N THR A 364 5.21 -0.50 -15.29
CA THR A 364 4.04 0.22 -14.74
C THR A 364 2.76 -0.61 -14.88
N SER A 365 2.85 -1.85 -15.37
CA SER A 365 1.70 -2.71 -15.54
C SER A 365 1.12 -3.09 -14.17
N GLN A 366 -0.18 -2.81 -13.99
CA GLN A 366 -0.93 -3.28 -12.85
C GLN A 366 -1.31 -4.75 -13.05
N PRO A 367 -1.45 -5.54 -11.98
CA PRO A 367 -1.98 -6.89 -12.09
C PRO A 367 -3.39 -6.86 -12.71
N LEU A 368 -3.62 -7.67 -13.74
CA LEU A 368 -4.83 -7.60 -14.57
C LEU A 368 -6.10 -8.04 -13.85
N SER A 369 -6.00 -8.90 -12.85
CA SER A 369 -7.15 -9.56 -12.22
C SER A 369 -7.15 -9.48 -10.68
N TYR A 370 -6.11 -8.89 -10.06
CA TYR A 370 -6.04 -8.77 -8.62
C TYR A 370 -6.93 -7.63 -8.12
N ASP A 371 -7.88 -7.96 -7.26
CA ASP A 371 -8.68 -7.01 -6.49
C ASP A 371 -8.42 -7.18 -4.99
N ILE A 372 -7.94 -6.11 -4.36
CA ILE A 372 -7.57 -6.08 -2.95
C ILE A 372 -8.75 -6.46 -2.06
N THR A 373 -9.94 -5.93 -2.36
CA THR A 373 -11.16 -6.22 -1.59
C THR A 373 -11.52 -7.69 -1.65
N SER A 374 -11.44 -8.28 -2.85
CA SER A 374 -11.69 -9.73 -3.02
C SER A 374 -10.68 -10.58 -2.27
N PHE A 375 -9.42 -10.18 -2.21
CA PHE A 375 -8.40 -10.90 -1.45
C PHE A 375 -8.66 -10.83 0.06
N ILE A 376 -8.90 -9.64 0.59
CA ILE A 376 -9.22 -9.42 2.01
C ILE A 376 -10.47 -10.23 2.39
N ASN A 377 -11.54 -10.17 1.58
CA ASN A 377 -12.78 -10.92 1.85
C ASN A 377 -12.58 -12.44 1.88
N ARG A 378 -11.68 -12.97 1.06
CA ARG A 378 -11.34 -14.42 1.08
C ARG A 378 -10.62 -14.80 2.36
N VAL A 379 -9.65 -13.97 2.81
CA VAL A 379 -8.93 -14.23 4.05
C VAL A 379 -9.85 -14.10 5.27
N THR A 380 -10.67 -13.04 5.33
CA THR A 380 -11.59 -12.83 6.46
C THR A 380 -12.69 -13.90 6.51
N ALA A 381 -13.09 -14.46 5.37
CA ALA A 381 -14.03 -15.59 5.32
C ALA A 381 -13.50 -16.87 5.99
N LEU A 382 -12.17 -16.99 6.20
CA LEU A 382 -11.61 -18.10 6.99
C LEU A 382 -11.89 -17.97 8.48
N ILE A 383 -12.19 -16.77 9.00
CA ILE A 383 -12.47 -16.53 10.41
C ILE A 383 -13.89 -17.00 10.74
N ARG A 384 -14.07 -17.73 11.83
CA ARG A 384 -15.36 -18.27 12.27
C ARG A 384 -15.68 -17.77 13.69
#